data_b2ffa261283be3713b46ae82cf702b7a
#
_entry.id   b2ffa261283be3713b46ae82cf702b7a
#
_cell.length_a   1.000
_cell.length_b   1.000
_cell.length_c   1.000
_cell.angle_alpha   90.00
_cell.angle_beta   90.00
_cell.angle_gamma   90.00
#
_symmetry.space_group_name_H-M   'P 1'
#
loop_
_entity.id
_entity.type
_entity.pdbx_description
1 polymer ?
#
loop_
_entity_poly.entity_id
_entity_poly.type
_entity_poly.pdbx_seq_one_letter_code
_entity_poly.pdbx_strand_id
1 'polypeptide(L)'
;MNIDIKLHKNDLPDDLDLGNVIAVDGEFMGLNVRRDPLCLIQISSGNSDAHIIQLDRSNYQAPNLIKILGDQKVTKIFHYGRADMAHIKYYLKTETNNILDTKIASRLARSYADNHSLKTAD
;
A
#
# COMPACT_ATOMS: atom_id res chain seq x y z
N MET A 1 -4.75 -13.05 18.37
CA MET A 1 -4.10 -11.72 18.25
C MET A 1 -5.15 -10.72 17.81
N ASN A 2 -5.29 -9.65 18.56
CA ASN A 2 -6.23 -8.60 18.22
C ASN A 2 -5.53 -7.55 17.34
N ILE A 3 -6.16 -7.21 16.22
CA ILE A 3 -5.71 -6.13 15.36
C ILE A 3 -6.55 -4.91 15.68
N ASP A 4 -5.88 -3.80 15.94
CA ASP A 4 -6.53 -2.52 16.18
C ASP A 4 -6.70 -1.81 14.84
N ILE A 5 -7.94 -1.72 14.38
CA ILE A 5 -8.27 -1.11 13.10
C ILE A 5 -8.73 0.34 13.33
N LYS A 6 -8.05 1.28 12.69
CA LYS A 6 -8.34 2.71 12.78
C LYS A 6 -8.78 3.23 11.42
N LEU A 7 -9.98 3.77 11.37
CA LEU A 7 -10.53 4.36 10.14
C LEU A 7 -10.28 5.87 10.14
N HIS A 8 -9.68 6.35 9.06
CA HIS A 8 -9.42 7.76 8.83
C HIS A 8 -10.16 8.22 7.59
N LYS A 9 -10.76 9.39 7.66
CA LYS A 9 -11.40 10.01 6.49
C LYS A 9 -10.42 10.97 5.83
N ASN A 10 -10.26 10.84 4.54
CA ASN A 10 -9.53 11.72 3.64
C ASN A 10 -8.02 11.62 3.74
N ASP A 11 -7.45 11.50 4.93
CA ASP A 11 -5.99 11.52 5.12
C ASP A 11 -5.63 10.84 6.44
N LEU A 12 -4.33 10.59 6.63
CA LEU A 12 -3.78 10.17 7.92
C LEU A 12 -3.69 11.36 8.88
N PRO A 13 -3.72 11.11 10.20
CA PRO A 13 -3.48 12.19 11.18
C PRO A 13 -2.10 12.82 11.00
N ASP A 14 -1.99 14.08 11.40
CA ASP A 14 -0.70 14.75 11.49
C ASP A 14 0.19 14.03 12.50
N ASP A 15 1.50 14.05 12.24
CA ASP A 15 2.52 13.52 13.16
C ASP A 15 2.40 12.03 13.49
N LEU A 16 1.69 11.27 12.67
CA LEU A 16 1.62 9.83 12.85
C LEU A 16 2.93 9.18 12.39
N ASP A 17 3.61 8.51 13.30
CA ASP A 17 4.85 7.79 13.01
C ASP A 17 4.54 6.30 12.83
N LEU A 18 4.68 5.81 11.62
CA LEU A 18 4.47 4.40 11.29
C LEU A 18 5.78 3.63 11.14
N GLY A 19 6.91 4.27 11.47
CA GLY A 19 8.23 3.63 11.35
C GLY A 19 8.74 3.64 9.91
N ASN A 20 9.73 2.78 9.65
CA ASN A 20 10.48 2.79 8.39
C ASN A 20 10.00 1.74 7.40
N VAL A 21 9.10 0.86 7.79
CA VAL A 21 8.57 -0.21 6.93
C VAL A 21 7.07 -0.30 7.13
N ILE A 22 6.32 -0.17 6.05
CA ILE A 22 4.86 -0.27 6.09
C ILE A 22 4.38 -1.20 4.98
N ALA A 23 3.32 -1.93 5.24
CA ALA A 23 2.59 -2.67 4.22
C ALA A 23 1.47 -1.77 3.69
N VAL A 24 1.30 -1.73 2.38
CA VAL A 24 0.31 -0.87 1.72
C VAL A 24 -0.54 -1.70 0.78
N ASP A 25 -1.84 -1.52 0.86
CA ASP A 25 -2.81 -2.15 -0.01
C ASP A 25 -3.88 -1.14 -0.39
N GLY A 26 -4.31 -1.16 -1.65
CA GLY A 26 -5.33 -0.25 -2.17
C GLY A 26 -6.59 -1.00 -2.56
N GLU A 27 -7.73 -0.37 -2.34
CA GLU A 27 -9.01 -0.83 -2.85
C GLU A 27 -9.52 0.16 -3.89
N PHE A 28 -9.88 -0.36 -5.05
CA PHE A 28 -10.36 0.46 -6.17
C PHE A 28 -11.50 -0.26 -6.89
N MET A 29 -12.26 0.49 -7.68
CA MET A 29 -13.49 -0.01 -8.28
C MET A 29 -13.27 -1.06 -9.36
N GLY A 30 -12.05 -1.18 -9.88
CA GLY A 30 -11.66 -2.12 -10.91
C GLY A 30 -10.27 -1.80 -11.42
N LEU A 31 -9.82 -2.50 -12.47
CA LEU A 31 -8.45 -2.43 -12.93
C LEU A 31 -8.18 -1.33 -13.96
N ASN A 32 -9.22 -0.70 -14.50
CA ASN A 32 -9.04 0.41 -15.42
C ASN A 32 -8.82 1.70 -14.64
N VAL A 33 -7.59 2.18 -14.61
CA VAL A 33 -7.18 3.32 -13.78
C VAL A 33 -8.04 4.57 -14.07
N ARG A 34 -8.35 4.83 -15.34
CA ARG A 34 -9.10 6.04 -15.70
C ARG A 34 -10.57 5.97 -15.29
N ARG A 35 -11.15 4.78 -15.32
CA ARG A 35 -12.57 4.56 -15.05
C ARG A 35 -12.86 4.20 -13.61
N ASP A 36 -11.96 3.44 -13.00
CA ASP A 36 -12.20 2.76 -11.73
C ASP A 36 -11.43 3.45 -10.60
N PRO A 37 -12.10 4.37 -9.87
CA PRO A 37 -11.38 5.20 -8.90
C PRO A 37 -10.82 4.43 -7.73
N LEU A 38 -9.72 4.96 -7.19
CA LEU A 38 -9.14 4.52 -5.93
C LEU A 38 -10.08 4.93 -4.79
N CYS A 39 -10.47 3.98 -3.96
CA CYS A 39 -11.47 4.22 -2.91
C CYS A 39 -10.84 4.35 -1.53
N LEU A 40 -9.93 3.44 -1.18
CA LEU A 40 -9.25 3.49 0.10
C LEU A 40 -7.86 2.90 0.02
N ILE A 41 -7.04 3.28 0.99
CA ILE A 41 -5.69 2.74 1.19
C ILE A 41 -5.65 2.14 2.59
N GLN A 42 -5.10 0.95 2.71
CA GLN A 42 -4.84 0.32 3.99
C GLN A 42 -3.33 0.29 4.24
N ILE A 43 -2.93 0.70 5.44
CA ILE A 43 -1.52 0.73 5.84
C ILE A 43 -1.38 0.01 7.17
N SER A 44 -0.35 -0.82 7.28
CA SER A 44 0.03 -1.48 8.53
C SER A 44 1.51 -1.31 8.78
N SER A 45 1.86 -0.96 10.02
CA SER A 45 3.26 -0.85 10.44
C SER A 45 3.83 -2.15 11.00
N GLY A 46 3.01 -3.20 11.08
CA GLY A 46 3.43 -4.47 11.65
C GLY A 46 3.26 -4.57 13.18
N ASN A 47 2.72 -3.53 13.81
CA ASN A 47 2.51 -3.48 15.27
C ASN A 47 1.08 -3.80 15.67
N SER A 48 0.42 -4.68 14.95
CA SER A 48 -0.99 -5.06 15.14
C SER A 48 -1.97 -3.91 14.90
N ASP A 49 -1.52 -2.81 14.30
CA ASP A 49 -2.37 -1.71 13.88
C ASP A 49 -2.63 -1.79 12.38
N ALA A 50 -3.85 -1.54 11.98
CA ALA A 50 -4.22 -1.36 10.59
C ALA A 50 -4.90 0.00 10.45
N HIS A 51 -4.41 0.83 9.54
CA HIS A 51 -4.97 2.14 9.24
C HIS A 51 -5.66 2.08 7.90
N ILE A 52 -6.94 2.39 7.88
CA ILE A 52 -7.72 2.45 6.65
C ILE A 52 -8.02 3.92 6.37
N ILE A 53 -7.57 4.41 5.23
CA ILE A 53 -7.79 5.78 4.80
C ILE A 53 -8.88 5.77 3.73
N GLN A 54 -10.05 6.27 4.07
CA GLN A 54 -11.15 6.43 3.13
C GLN A 54 -10.95 7.73 2.36
N LEU A 55 -10.57 7.61 1.09
CA LEU A 55 -10.21 8.76 0.28
C LEU A 55 -11.44 9.56 -0.16
N ASP A 56 -11.26 10.88 -0.24
CA ASP A 56 -12.27 11.78 -0.79
C ASP A 56 -12.19 11.76 -2.32
N ARG A 57 -13.10 11.04 -2.95
CA ARG A 57 -13.09 10.86 -4.41
C ARG A 57 -13.41 12.14 -5.18
N SER A 58 -13.85 13.20 -4.51
CA SER A 58 -14.10 14.48 -5.17
C SER A 58 -12.82 15.31 -5.32
N ASN A 59 -11.82 15.16 -4.46
CA ASN A 59 -10.62 15.97 -4.55
C ASN A 59 -9.30 15.23 -4.25
N TYR A 60 -9.33 14.06 -3.62
CA TYR A 60 -8.15 13.28 -3.27
C TYR A 60 -7.07 14.04 -2.48
N GLN A 61 -7.49 14.92 -1.58
CA GLN A 61 -6.57 15.68 -0.73
C GLN A 61 -6.12 14.81 0.45
N ALA A 62 -4.89 14.29 0.37
CA ALA A 62 -4.33 13.41 1.40
C ALA A 62 -2.83 13.72 1.59
N PRO A 63 -2.46 14.92 2.06
CA PRO A 63 -1.07 15.33 2.12
C PRO A 63 -0.19 14.46 3.02
N ASN A 64 -0.70 13.98 4.15
CA ASN A 64 0.08 13.13 5.05
C ASN A 64 0.32 11.75 4.45
N LEU A 65 -0.70 11.15 3.83
CA LEU A 65 -0.56 9.89 3.12
C LEU A 65 0.43 10.02 1.95
N ILE A 66 0.30 11.07 1.16
CA ILE A 66 1.18 11.33 0.02
C ILE A 66 2.63 11.49 0.48
N LYS A 67 2.86 12.16 1.59
CA LYS A 67 4.19 12.34 2.16
C LYS A 67 4.83 11.00 2.51
N ILE A 68 4.09 10.10 3.15
CA ILE A 68 4.60 8.77 3.51
C ILE A 68 4.88 7.93 2.26
N LEU A 69 3.99 7.95 1.28
CA LEU A 69 4.16 7.17 0.05
C LEU A 69 5.37 7.62 -0.74
N GLY A 70 5.67 8.92 -0.73
CA GLY A 70 6.81 9.48 -1.43
C GLY A 70 8.13 9.46 -0.66
N ASP A 71 8.10 9.14 0.63
CA ASP A 71 9.29 9.20 1.48
C ASP A 71 10.23 8.03 1.20
N GLN A 72 11.43 8.32 0.74
CA GLN A 72 12.43 7.29 0.43
C GLN A 72 12.96 6.57 1.67
N LYS A 73 12.79 7.15 2.84
CA LYS A 73 13.21 6.53 4.10
C LYS A 73 12.23 5.47 4.59
N VAL A 74 11.04 5.41 4.01
CA VAL A 74 10.01 4.46 4.38
C VAL A 74 9.86 3.42 3.27
N THR A 75 10.11 2.16 3.60
CA THR A 75 9.91 1.05 2.66
C THR A 75 8.42 0.69 2.62
N LYS A 76 7.84 0.66 1.42
CA LYS A 76 6.45 0.28 1.20
C LYS A 76 6.41 -1.13 0.62
N ILE A 77 5.80 -2.03 1.35
CA ILE A 77 5.62 -3.41 0.91
C ILE A 77 4.24 -3.53 0.26
N PHE A 78 4.24 -3.91 -1.01
CA PHE A 78 3.02 -4.21 -1.77
C PHE A 78 2.98 -5.70 -2.11
N HIS A 79 1.79 -6.25 -2.20
CA HIS A 79 1.57 -7.59 -2.75
C HIS A 79 0.83 -7.44 -4.07
N TYR A 80 1.50 -7.81 -5.19
CA TYR A 80 0.99 -7.57 -6.54
C TYR A 80 0.63 -6.09 -6.75
N GLY A 81 1.53 -5.19 -6.36
CA GLY A 81 1.24 -3.77 -6.20
C GLY A 81 1.18 -2.96 -7.48
N ARG A 82 1.30 -3.57 -8.66
CA ARG A 82 1.34 -2.83 -9.93
C ARG A 82 0.07 -2.00 -10.15
N ALA A 83 -1.09 -2.60 -9.92
CA ALA A 83 -2.37 -1.91 -10.05
C ALA A 83 -2.56 -0.86 -8.94
N ASP A 84 -2.14 -1.19 -7.71
CA ASP A 84 -2.19 -0.25 -6.59
C ASP A 84 -1.37 1.01 -6.89
N MET A 85 -0.14 0.83 -7.36
CA MET A 85 0.75 1.94 -7.66
C MET A 85 0.24 2.80 -8.81
N ALA A 86 -0.37 2.18 -9.83
CA ALA A 86 -0.96 2.91 -10.95
C ALA A 86 -2.13 3.78 -10.48
N HIS A 87 -3.00 3.25 -9.62
CA HIS A 87 -4.11 4.00 -9.06
C HIS A 87 -3.64 5.12 -8.13
N ILE A 88 -2.63 4.85 -7.30
CA ILE A 88 -2.04 5.86 -6.42
C ILE A 88 -1.47 7.01 -7.25
N LYS A 89 -0.70 6.71 -8.28
CA LYS A 89 -0.11 7.74 -9.13
C LYS A 89 -1.18 8.58 -9.82
N TYR A 90 -2.19 7.93 -10.37
CA TYR A 90 -3.23 8.62 -11.12
C TYR A 90 -4.11 9.50 -10.24
N TYR A 91 -4.57 8.98 -9.09
CA TYR A 91 -5.54 9.68 -8.26
C TYR A 91 -4.89 10.56 -7.20
N LEU A 92 -3.83 10.11 -6.56
CA LEU A 92 -3.13 10.92 -5.54
C LEU A 92 -2.04 11.80 -6.12
N LYS A 93 -1.71 11.62 -7.42
CA LYS A 93 -0.71 12.43 -8.11
C LYS A 93 0.67 12.37 -7.45
N THR A 94 1.04 11.20 -6.94
CA THR A 94 2.33 10.99 -6.28
C THR A 94 3.03 9.75 -6.79
N GLU A 95 4.37 9.81 -6.77
CA GLU A 95 5.20 8.63 -6.97
C GLU A 95 5.35 7.90 -5.64
N THR A 96 5.32 6.57 -5.69
CA THR A 96 5.63 5.75 -4.53
C THR A 96 7.10 5.36 -4.60
N ASN A 97 7.88 5.75 -3.61
CA ASN A 97 9.32 5.51 -3.57
C ASN A 97 9.64 4.42 -2.55
N ASN A 98 10.76 3.72 -2.77
CA ASN A 98 11.28 2.67 -1.91
C ASN A 98 10.26 1.54 -1.74
N ILE A 99 10.03 0.82 -2.83
CA ILE A 99 9.00 -0.22 -2.93
C ILE A 99 9.63 -1.59 -2.86
N LEU A 100 9.02 -2.49 -2.08
CA LEU A 100 9.25 -3.92 -2.15
C LEU A 100 7.95 -4.60 -2.56
N ASP A 101 7.93 -5.23 -3.73
CA ASP A 101 6.75 -5.93 -4.22
C ASP A 101 6.92 -7.42 -3.96
N THR A 102 6.04 -7.99 -3.14
CA THR A 102 6.12 -9.40 -2.78
C THR A 102 5.84 -10.35 -3.95
N LYS A 103 5.19 -9.86 -5.01
CA LYS A 103 5.06 -10.64 -6.23
C LYS A 103 6.43 -10.98 -6.81
N ILE A 104 7.31 -9.99 -6.90
CA ILE A 104 8.68 -10.18 -7.40
C ILE A 104 9.45 -11.09 -6.45
N ALA A 105 9.37 -10.83 -5.15
CA ALA A 105 10.01 -11.65 -4.13
C ALA A 105 9.50 -13.10 -4.18
N SER A 106 8.19 -13.28 -4.37
CA SER A 106 7.57 -14.60 -4.49
C SER A 106 8.06 -15.35 -5.72
N ARG A 107 8.23 -14.67 -6.85
CA ARG A 107 8.77 -15.27 -8.07
C ARG A 107 10.21 -15.75 -7.87
N LEU A 108 11.03 -14.95 -7.21
CA LEU A 108 12.40 -15.33 -6.89
C LEU A 108 12.42 -16.53 -5.95
N ALA A 109 11.56 -16.53 -4.94
CA ALA A 109 11.43 -17.64 -4.01
C ALA A 109 10.97 -18.92 -4.71
N ARG A 110 10.04 -18.81 -5.68
CA ARG A 110 9.59 -19.97 -6.46
C ARG A 110 10.70 -20.54 -7.33
N SER A 111 11.48 -19.69 -8.00
CA SER A 111 12.62 -20.14 -8.78
C SER A 111 13.61 -20.91 -7.92
N TYR A 112 13.87 -20.44 -6.72
CA TYR A 112 14.69 -21.14 -5.74
C TYR A 112 13.98 -22.40 -5.23
N ALA A 113 12.70 -22.32 -4.95
CA ALA A 113 11.90 -23.38 -4.37
C ALA A 113 11.60 -24.54 -5.31
N ASP A 114 11.70 -24.36 -6.62
CA ASP A 114 11.57 -25.47 -7.58
C ASP A 114 12.55 -26.60 -7.26
N ASN A 115 13.66 -26.28 -6.61
CA ASN A 115 14.65 -27.24 -6.18
C ASN A 115 14.49 -27.67 -4.72
N HIS A 116 13.60 -27.06 -3.97
CA HIS A 116 13.47 -27.24 -2.52
C HIS A 116 12.06 -27.57 -2.07
N SER A 117 11.11 -27.66 -2.97
CA SER A 117 9.70 -28.00 -2.70
C SER A 117 9.03 -27.05 -1.68
N LEU A 118 9.45 -25.81 -1.66
CA LEU A 118 8.85 -24.81 -0.78
C LEU A 118 7.53 -24.31 -1.38
N LYS A 119 6.56 -24.09 -0.51
CA LYS A 119 5.33 -23.42 -0.90
C LYS A 119 5.48 -21.92 -0.68
N THR A 120 5.12 -21.14 -1.67
CA THR A 120 5.11 -19.69 -1.54
C THR A 120 3.70 -19.20 -1.31
N ALA A 121 3.56 -18.06 -0.62
CA ALA A 121 2.27 -17.39 -0.47
C ALA A 121 1.82 -16.84 -1.83
N ASP A 122 0.55 -16.94 -2.08
CA ASP A 122 -0.07 -16.36 -3.27
C ASP A 122 -0.39 -14.89 -3.08
#